data_5f1e15dd186d38673565302a59cf4da4
#
_entry.id   5f1e15dd186d38673565302a59cf4da4
#
_cell.length_a   1.000
_cell.length_b   1.000
_cell.length_c   1.000
_cell.angle_alpha   90.00
_cell.angle_beta   90.00
_cell.angle_gamma   90.00
#
_symmetry.space_group_name_H-M   'P 1'
#
loop_
_entity.id
_entity.type
_entity.pdbx_description
1 polymer ?
#
loop_
_entity_poly.entity_id
_entity_poly.type
_entity_poly.pdbx_seq_one_letter_code
_entity_poly.pdbx_strand_id
1 'polypeptide(L)'
;MAEIQTGTFVGPETERTRIHELADDFLRDYRINGRKSVDDANARWTLHLQPFFGPLRAVEVNNPLLTRYIESRQQQGAKNATINRELAALKRMFSLGREHRKVREVPIFPRLKENNVRKGFLEDGQFRKLIEFCPELWFRALVEVGRTYGWRISELLKMRVCQIDMFSRTIRLEPGTTKNNDGREVTMTDSVYILLAECVSDKSANDYVFTRANGKPVRDFRSTWVKACQHACVPGLLFHDLRRTAARNLRRAGIAEGVIMKIGGWRTRSVFERYAIVDQNDIAAAVKKLEASEQKAGNSYSSATVEQQSAPVARLRTVN
;
A
#
# COMPACT_ATOMS: atom_id res chain seq x y z
N MET A 1 14.79 -21.34 -45.02
CA MET A 1 14.69 -20.24 -46.04
C MET A 1 13.53 -19.31 -45.69
N ALA A 2 12.30 -19.79 -45.40
CA ALA A 2 11.15 -18.90 -45.05
C ALA A 2 11.36 -18.04 -43.79
N GLU A 3 12.00 -18.55 -42.74
CA GLU A 3 12.28 -17.81 -41.48
C GLU A 3 13.28 -16.65 -41.67
N ILE A 4 14.17 -16.71 -42.68
CA ILE A 4 15.11 -15.64 -43.00
C ILE A 4 14.37 -14.48 -43.67
N GLN A 5 13.37 -14.79 -44.55
CA GLN A 5 12.57 -13.79 -45.23
C GLN A 5 11.59 -13.05 -44.34
N THR A 6 11.14 -13.65 -43.25
CA THR A 6 10.22 -13.03 -42.25
C THR A 6 10.95 -12.28 -41.15
N GLY A 7 12.29 -12.25 -41.15
CA GLY A 7 13.09 -11.63 -40.08
C GLY A 7 13.01 -12.37 -38.73
N THR A 8 12.45 -13.58 -38.69
CA THR A 8 12.30 -14.42 -37.51
C THR A 8 13.44 -15.41 -37.32
N PHE A 9 14.44 -15.43 -38.21
CA PHE A 9 15.61 -16.27 -38.07
C PHE A 9 16.43 -15.81 -36.86
N VAL A 10 16.37 -16.57 -35.82
CA VAL A 10 17.18 -16.44 -34.64
C VAL A 10 18.28 -17.50 -34.75
N GLY A 11 19.53 -17.05 -34.94
CA GLY A 11 20.66 -17.92 -35.26
C GLY A 11 20.92 -19.00 -34.18
N PRO A 12 21.83 -19.95 -34.43
CA PRO A 12 22.16 -21.06 -33.52
C PRO A 12 22.67 -20.61 -32.13
N GLU A 13 23.02 -19.34 -31.97
CA GLU A 13 23.42 -18.78 -30.67
C GLU A 13 22.29 -18.76 -29.63
N THR A 14 21.02 -18.68 -30.03
CA THR A 14 19.87 -18.71 -29.10
C THR A 14 19.70 -20.04 -28.39
N GLU A 15 20.14 -21.13 -29.00
CA GLU A 15 20.08 -22.46 -28.38
C GLU A 15 21.21 -22.65 -27.34
N ARG A 16 22.26 -21.83 -27.40
CA ARG A 16 23.42 -21.87 -26.49
C ARG A 16 23.27 -20.92 -25.30
N THR A 17 22.41 -19.93 -25.40
CA THR A 17 22.22 -18.90 -24.34
C THR A 17 21.95 -19.54 -23.01
N ARG A 18 22.73 -19.20 -22.00
CA ARG A 18 22.57 -19.68 -20.61
C ARG A 18 21.78 -18.69 -19.75
N ILE A 19 21.16 -19.20 -18.71
CA ILE A 19 20.35 -18.35 -17.82
C ILE A 19 21.16 -17.28 -17.10
N HIS A 20 22.44 -17.54 -16.78
CA HIS A 20 23.29 -16.51 -16.17
C HIS A 20 23.53 -15.31 -17.09
N GLU A 21 23.59 -15.50 -18.41
CA GLU A 21 23.71 -14.40 -19.37
C GLU A 21 22.45 -13.53 -19.42
N LEU A 22 21.29 -14.17 -19.30
CA LEU A 22 20.01 -13.45 -19.18
C LEU A 22 19.91 -12.70 -17.85
N ALA A 23 20.47 -13.25 -16.77
CA ALA A 23 20.53 -12.60 -15.47
C ALA A 23 21.46 -11.38 -15.48
N ASP A 24 22.57 -11.43 -16.19
CA ASP A 24 23.49 -10.31 -16.33
C ASP A 24 22.80 -9.13 -17.06
N ASP A 25 22.06 -9.41 -18.12
CA ASP A 25 21.28 -8.41 -18.84
C ASP A 25 20.17 -7.82 -17.94
N PHE A 26 19.50 -8.65 -17.16
CA PHE A 26 18.47 -8.23 -16.21
C PHE A 26 19.03 -7.31 -15.12
N LEU A 27 20.17 -7.65 -14.53
CA LEU A 27 20.80 -6.82 -13.52
C LEU A 27 21.38 -5.54 -14.11
N ARG A 28 21.83 -5.58 -15.36
CA ARG A 28 22.26 -4.39 -16.12
C ARG A 28 21.08 -3.46 -16.39
N ASP A 29 19.92 -3.97 -16.85
CA ASP A 29 18.67 -3.20 -17.01
C ASP A 29 18.28 -2.48 -15.71
N TYR A 30 18.40 -3.15 -14.57
CA TYR A 30 18.12 -2.55 -13.26
C TYR A 30 19.05 -1.39 -12.91
N ARG A 31 20.36 -1.53 -13.21
CA ARG A 31 21.35 -0.48 -12.95
C ARG A 31 21.17 0.72 -13.90
N ILE A 32 21.03 0.48 -15.20
CA ILE A 32 20.85 1.54 -16.21
C ILE A 32 19.59 2.37 -15.92
N ASN A 33 18.49 1.70 -15.50
CA ASN A 33 17.23 2.38 -15.19
C ASN A 33 17.19 2.92 -13.73
N GLY A 34 18.28 2.91 -12.98
CA GLY A 34 18.34 3.45 -11.62
C GLY A 34 17.32 2.83 -10.66
N ARG A 35 16.97 1.54 -10.85
CA ARG A 35 15.93 0.89 -10.05
C ARG A 35 16.41 0.69 -8.62
N LYS A 36 15.70 1.26 -7.66
CA LYS A 36 16.03 1.20 -6.20
C LYS A 36 16.11 -0.22 -5.62
N SER A 37 15.56 -1.23 -6.32
CA SER A 37 15.52 -2.63 -5.88
C SER A 37 16.57 -3.51 -6.58
N VAL A 38 17.69 -2.94 -7.06
CA VAL A 38 18.77 -3.69 -7.70
C VAL A 38 19.36 -4.73 -6.73
N ASP A 39 19.56 -4.36 -5.47
CA ASP A 39 20.11 -5.29 -4.46
C ASP A 39 19.16 -6.45 -4.17
N ASP A 40 17.86 -6.20 -4.06
CA ASP A 40 16.83 -7.24 -3.90
C ASP A 40 16.78 -8.17 -5.13
N ALA A 41 16.94 -7.61 -6.33
CA ALA A 41 16.97 -8.38 -7.57
C ALA A 41 18.21 -9.27 -7.63
N ASN A 42 19.37 -8.72 -7.27
CA ASN A 42 20.62 -9.46 -7.20
C ASN A 42 20.58 -10.56 -6.14
N ALA A 43 20.13 -10.26 -4.92
CA ALA A 43 19.98 -11.27 -3.86
C ALA A 43 19.05 -12.41 -4.28
N ARG A 44 17.94 -12.09 -4.97
CA ARG A 44 16.98 -13.08 -5.49
C ARG A 44 17.63 -13.97 -6.54
N TRP A 45 18.47 -13.40 -7.41
CA TRP A 45 19.26 -14.17 -8.37
C TRP A 45 20.25 -15.07 -7.65
N THR A 46 21.18 -14.50 -6.89
CA THR A 46 22.34 -15.23 -6.33
C THR A 46 21.94 -16.30 -5.32
N LEU A 47 20.94 -16.01 -4.47
CA LEU A 47 20.56 -16.92 -3.38
C LEU A 47 19.60 -18.02 -3.81
N HIS A 48 18.77 -17.78 -4.85
CA HIS A 48 17.65 -18.68 -5.15
C HIS A 48 17.64 -19.17 -6.60
N LEU A 49 17.76 -18.27 -7.58
CA LEU A 49 17.63 -18.65 -8.97
C LEU A 49 18.92 -19.22 -9.56
N GLN A 50 20.06 -18.62 -9.26
CA GLN A 50 21.35 -19.04 -9.79
C GLN A 50 21.73 -20.48 -9.42
N PRO A 51 21.56 -20.95 -8.17
CA PRO A 51 21.90 -22.33 -7.81
C PRO A 51 21.10 -23.38 -8.61
N PHE A 52 19.86 -23.06 -9.02
CA PHE A 52 18.98 -23.99 -9.70
C PHE A 52 19.04 -23.83 -11.24
N PHE A 53 19.01 -22.60 -11.74
CA PHE A 53 18.87 -22.30 -13.16
C PHE A 53 20.17 -21.82 -13.83
N GLY A 54 21.14 -21.31 -13.06
CA GLY A 54 22.31 -20.62 -13.60
C GLY A 54 23.11 -21.42 -14.65
N PRO A 55 23.41 -22.70 -14.43
CA PRO A 55 24.16 -23.52 -15.39
C PRO A 55 23.34 -23.95 -16.62
N LEU A 56 22.02 -23.87 -16.57
CA LEU A 56 21.13 -24.34 -17.64
C LEU A 56 21.10 -23.42 -18.85
N ARG A 57 20.83 -23.99 -20.02
CA ARG A 57 20.52 -23.22 -21.21
C ARG A 57 19.07 -22.74 -21.15
N ALA A 58 18.79 -21.61 -21.76
CA ALA A 58 17.45 -21.02 -21.77
C ALA A 58 16.39 -21.98 -22.38
N VAL A 59 16.75 -22.74 -23.39
CA VAL A 59 15.88 -23.73 -24.04
C VAL A 59 15.48 -24.90 -23.16
N GLU A 60 16.22 -25.15 -22.07
CA GLU A 60 15.93 -26.24 -21.12
C GLU A 60 14.85 -25.84 -20.10
N VAL A 61 14.53 -24.55 -19.99
CA VAL A 61 13.54 -24.05 -19.04
C VAL A 61 12.13 -24.27 -19.60
N ASN A 62 11.45 -25.23 -19.04
CA ASN A 62 10.09 -25.66 -19.40
C ASN A 62 9.20 -25.77 -18.16
N ASN A 63 7.89 -26.02 -18.35
CA ASN A 63 6.95 -26.15 -17.25
C ASN A 63 7.31 -27.22 -16.21
N PRO A 64 7.72 -28.46 -16.59
CA PRO A 64 8.18 -29.45 -15.63
C PRO A 64 9.34 -28.97 -14.77
N LEU A 65 10.31 -28.25 -15.35
CA LEU A 65 11.45 -27.71 -14.61
C LEU A 65 11.02 -26.58 -13.63
N LEU A 66 10.12 -25.70 -14.07
CA LEU A 66 9.56 -24.66 -13.21
C LEU A 66 8.76 -25.27 -12.05
N THR A 67 8.03 -26.36 -12.28
CA THR A 67 7.31 -27.09 -11.22
C THR A 67 8.30 -27.66 -10.20
N ARG A 68 9.37 -28.31 -10.64
CA ARG A 68 10.43 -28.83 -9.74
C ARG A 68 11.07 -27.72 -8.91
N TYR A 69 11.31 -26.56 -9.49
CA TYR A 69 11.80 -25.41 -8.76
C TYR A 69 10.82 -24.98 -7.66
N ILE A 70 9.54 -24.84 -7.98
CA ILE A 70 8.49 -24.47 -7.03
C ILE A 70 8.44 -25.44 -5.86
N GLU A 71 8.41 -26.76 -6.15
CA GLU A 71 8.38 -27.82 -5.14
C GLU A 71 9.61 -27.75 -4.23
N SER A 72 10.81 -27.59 -4.80
CA SER A 72 12.04 -27.43 -4.03
C SER A 72 12.00 -26.22 -3.10
N ARG A 73 11.48 -25.08 -3.59
CA ARG A 73 11.34 -23.87 -2.78
C ARG A 73 10.31 -24.03 -1.67
N GLN A 74 9.18 -24.71 -1.95
CA GLN A 74 8.17 -25.02 -0.94
C GLN A 74 8.71 -25.95 0.15
N GLN A 75 9.50 -26.97 -0.21
CA GLN A 75 10.19 -27.86 0.73
C GLN A 75 11.18 -27.09 1.64
N GLN A 76 11.81 -26.04 1.12
CA GLN A 76 12.65 -25.11 1.88
C GLN A 76 11.84 -24.12 2.75
N GLY A 77 10.51 -24.22 2.77
CA GLY A 77 9.63 -23.35 3.56
C GLY A 77 9.35 -21.97 2.96
N ALA A 78 9.71 -21.72 1.68
CA ALA A 78 9.41 -20.45 1.03
C ALA A 78 7.90 -20.28 0.80
N LYS A 79 7.39 -19.09 1.11
CA LYS A 79 5.97 -18.74 0.86
C LYS A 79 5.71 -18.54 -0.63
N ASN A 80 4.51 -18.87 -1.09
CA ASN A 80 4.09 -18.67 -2.49
C ASN A 80 4.36 -17.25 -3.01
N ALA A 81 4.17 -16.22 -2.17
CA ALA A 81 4.46 -14.84 -2.54
C ALA A 81 5.96 -14.60 -2.83
N THR A 82 6.87 -15.29 -2.13
CA THR A 82 8.31 -15.23 -2.39
C THR A 82 8.64 -15.92 -3.70
N ILE A 83 8.14 -17.13 -3.88
CA ILE A 83 8.33 -17.92 -5.12
C ILE A 83 7.78 -17.17 -6.34
N ASN A 84 6.60 -16.56 -6.25
CA ASN A 84 6.05 -15.73 -7.33
C ASN A 84 6.96 -14.57 -7.71
N ARG A 85 7.66 -13.95 -6.75
CA ARG A 85 8.64 -12.87 -7.04
C ARG A 85 9.91 -13.40 -7.69
N GLU A 86 10.36 -14.59 -7.32
CA GLU A 86 11.47 -15.29 -7.95
C GLU A 86 11.13 -15.63 -9.41
N LEU A 87 9.98 -16.24 -9.65
CA LEU A 87 9.49 -16.57 -10.99
C LEU A 87 9.26 -15.31 -11.85
N ALA A 88 8.78 -14.21 -11.26
CA ALA A 88 8.62 -12.95 -11.98
C ALA A 88 9.97 -12.34 -12.41
N ALA A 89 11.02 -12.49 -11.60
CA ALA A 89 12.37 -12.10 -11.97
C ALA A 89 12.90 -12.94 -13.14
N LEU A 90 12.76 -14.27 -13.05
CA LEU A 90 13.17 -15.17 -14.12
C LEU A 90 12.39 -14.89 -15.41
N LYS A 91 11.08 -14.66 -15.34
CA LYS A 91 10.25 -14.25 -16.48
C LYS A 91 10.77 -12.95 -17.13
N ARG A 92 11.18 -11.95 -16.31
CA ARG A 92 11.73 -10.69 -16.85
C ARG A 92 13.08 -10.93 -17.52
N MET A 93 13.92 -11.83 -17.01
CA MET A 93 15.17 -12.24 -17.68
C MET A 93 14.89 -12.78 -19.08
N PHE A 94 13.94 -13.68 -19.23
CA PHE A 94 13.49 -14.21 -20.52
C PHE A 94 12.89 -13.13 -21.43
N SER A 95 12.10 -12.21 -20.87
CA SER A 95 11.51 -11.12 -21.67
C SER A 95 12.59 -10.22 -22.27
N LEU A 96 13.61 -9.84 -21.48
CA LEU A 96 14.77 -9.09 -21.94
C LEU A 96 15.59 -9.90 -22.96
N GLY A 97 15.80 -11.20 -22.70
CA GLY A 97 16.48 -12.08 -23.63
C GLY A 97 15.78 -12.15 -24.99
N ARG A 98 14.45 -12.13 -25.03
CA ARG A 98 13.67 -12.06 -26.25
C ARG A 98 13.81 -10.69 -26.94
N GLU A 99 13.74 -9.60 -26.19
CA GLU A 99 13.98 -8.24 -26.68
C GLU A 99 15.38 -8.12 -27.32
N HIS A 100 16.39 -8.77 -26.73
CA HIS A 100 17.79 -8.82 -27.22
C HIS A 100 18.06 -9.95 -28.24
N ARG A 101 17.05 -10.69 -28.68
CA ARG A 101 17.15 -11.83 -29.61
C ARG A 101 18.04 -12.99 -29.12
N LYS A 102 18.24 -13.11 -27.81
CA LYS A 102 18.99 -14.19 -27.19
C LYS A 102 18.15 -15.46 -26.94
N VAL A 103 16.82 -15.31 -26.90
CA VAL A 103 15.86 -16.43 -26.80
C VAL A 103 14.70 -16.22 -27.75
N ARG A 104 14.12 -17.31 -28.26
CA ARG A 104 12.97 -17.25 -29.18
C ARG A 104 11.69 -16.90 -28.45
N GLU A 105 11.43 -17.59 -27.35
CA GLU A 105 10.17 -17.52 -26.62
C GLU A 105 10.40 -17.34 -25.12
N VAL A 106 9.38 -16.77 -24.47
CA VAL A 106 9.30 -16.70 -23.01
C VAL A 106 8.44 -17.86 -22.54
N PRO A 107 8.97 -18.77 -21.69
CA PRO A 107 8.17 -19.86 -21.13
C PRO A 107 6.92 -19.34 -20.40
N ILE A 108 5.90 -20.19 -20.30
CA ILE A 108 4.72 -19.90 -19.49
C ILE A 108 5.07 -20.09 -18.02
N PHE A 109 5.09 -18.99 -17.26
CA PHE A 109 5.39 -19.01 -15.84
C PHE A 109 4.10 -19.18 -15.02
N PRO A 110 4.01 -20.22 -14.17
CA PRO A 110 2.86 -20.40 -13.29
C PRO A 110 2.81 -19.29 -12.23
N ARG A 111 1.60 -18.99 -11.78
CA ARG A 111 1.36 -18.07 -10.67
C ARG A 111 0.68 -18.81 -9.52
N LEU A 112 1.37 -18.89 -8.40
CA LEU A 112 0.88 -19.53 -7.19
C LEU A 112 -0.14 -18.64 -6.46
N LYS A 113 -1.17 -19.24 -5.88
CA LYS A 113 -2.16 -18.53 -5.06
C LYS A 113 -1.48 -17.98 -3.78
N GLU A 114 -1.65 -16.70 -3.53
CA GLU A 114 -1.13 -16.03 -2.34
C GLU A 114 -2.24 -15.84 -1.31
N ASN A 115 -2.05 -16.38 -0.11
CA ASN A 115 -2.94 -16.19 1.04
C ASN A 115 -2.33 -15.17 2.00
N ASN A 116 -2.14 -13.94 1.53
CA ASN A 116 -1.44 -12.88 2.26
C ASN A 116 -2.31 -11.66 2.58
N VAL A 117 -3.64 -11.81 2.49
CA VAL A 117 -4.58 -10.74 2.84
C VAL A 117 -4.54 -10.54 4.36
N ARG A 118 -3.96 -9.42 4.80
CA ARG A 118 -3.95 -9.01 6.20
C ARG A 118 -5.31 -8.42 6.58
N LYS A 119 -5.80 -8.77 7.77
CA LYS A 119 -7.11 -8.33 8.26
C LYS A 119 -7.03 -7.37 9.47
N GLY A 120 -5.81 -7.08 9.96
CA GLY A 120 -5.62 -6.26 11.16
C GLY A 120 -5.78 -4.75 10.91
N PHE A 121 -6.40 -4.07 11.84
CA PHE A 121 -6.40 -2.61 12.00
C PHE A 121 -6.36 -2.30 13.51
N LEU A 122 -6.06 -1.06 13.83
CA LEU A 122 -5.90 -0.61 15.23
C LEU A 122 -7.17 0.12 15.68
N GLU A 123 -7.82 -0.38 16.73
CA GLU A 123 -8.94 0.29 17.37
C GLU A 123 -8.45 1.36 18.36
N ASP A 124 -9.32 2.32 18.70
CA ASP A 124 -8.93 3.48 19.52
C ASP A 124 -8.43 3.09 20.91
N GLY A 125 -9.01 2.06 21.55
CA GLY A 125 -8.53 1.57 22.83
C GLY A 125 -7.14 0.93 22.74
N GLN A 126 -6.89 0.18 21.69
CA GLN A 126 -5.57 -0.43 21.42
C GLN A 126 -4.52 0.63 21.05
N PHE A 127 -4.93 1.65 20.31
CA PHE A 127 -4.07 2.79 19.98
C PHE A 127 -3.61 3.52 21.25
N ARG A 128 -4.51 3.83 22.18
CA ARG A 128 -4.16 4.47 23.45
C ARG A 128 -3.11 3.66 24.21
N LYS A 129 -3.33 2.37 24.40
CA LYS A 129 -2.36 1.48 25.06
C LYS A 129 -1.00 1.43 24.32
N LEU A 130 -1.01 1.49 22.99
CA LEU A 130 0.22 1.49 22.20
C LEU A 130 1.04 2.77 22.41
N ILE A 131 0.38 3.92 22.49
CA ILE A 131 1.01 5.21 22.76
C ILE A 131 1.52 5.31 24.20
N GLU A 132 0.76 4.81 25.18
CA GLU A 132 1.15 4.77 26.61
C GLU A 132 2.45 4.00 26.84
N PHE A 133 2.67 2.92 26.09
CA PHE A 133 3.89 2.10 26.22
C PHE A 133 5.16 2.86 25.85
N CYS A 134 5.12 3.77 24.88
CA CYS A 134 6.30 4.48 24.41
C CYS A 134 6.17 5.99 24.63
N PRO A 135 6.78 6.54 25.69
CA PRO A 135 6.68 7.95 26.01
C PRO A 135 7.48 8.84 25.07
N GLU A 136 8.40 8.30 24.25
CA GLU A 136 9.22 9.07 23.36
C GLU A 136 8.37 9.87 22.36
N LEU A 137 8.57 11.18 22.32
CA LEU A 137 7.80 12.11 21.49
C LEU A 137 7.78 11.73 20.00
N TRP A 138 8.94 11.39 19.43
CA TRP A 138 9.04 10.97 18.03
C TRP A 138 8.16 9.76 17.70
N PHE A 139 8.05 8.79 18.63
CA PHE A 139 7.24 7.59 18.43
C PHE A 139 5.75 7.94 18.43
N ARG A 140 5.31 8.72 19.40
CA ARG A 140 3.91 9.18 19.51
C ARG A 140 3.51 9.96 18.25
N ALA A 141 4.32 10.93 17.83
CA ALA A 141 4.07 11.72 16.64
C ALA A 141 4.07 10.87 15.36
N LEU A 142 5.05 9.96 15.21
CA LEU A 142 5.15 9.07 14.04
C LEU A 142 3.91 8.17 13.90
N VAL A 143 3.45 7.60 15.01
CA VAL A 143 2.28 6.70 15.04
C VAL A 143 0.99 7.48 14.79
N GLU A 144 0.84 8.67 15.39
CA GLU A 144 -0.32 9.54 15.18
C GLU A 144 -0.46 9.96 13.72
N VAL A 145 0.61 10.46 13.09
CA VAL A 145 0.61 10.82 11.66
C VAL A 145 0.30 9.59 10.80
N GLY A 146 0.90 8.43 11.12
CA GLY A 146 0.65 7.17 10.42
C GLY A 146 -0.81 6.71 10.51
N ARG A 147 -1.43 6.84 11.69
CA ARG A 147 -2.83 6.49 11.94
C ARG A 147 -3.81 7.45 11.28
N THR A 148 -3.48 8.75 11.28
CA THR A 148 -4.37 9.79 10.75
C THR A 148 -4.39 9.78 9.23
N TYR A 149 -3.24 9.75 8.56
CA TYR A 149 -3.16 9.91 7.10
C TYR A 149 -2.83 8.62 6.35
N GLY A 150 -2.38 7.58 7.04
CA GLY A 150 -2.04 6.30 6.43
C GLY A 150 -0.79 6.35 5.55
N TRP A 151 0.16 7.23 5.82
CA TRP A 151 1.36 7.38 5.01
C TRP A 151 2.34 6.23 5.21
N ARG A 152 3.20 6.00 4.21
CA ARG A 152 4.19 4.94 4.29
C ARG A 152 5.29 5.31 5.28
N ILE A 153 5.75 4.33 6.05
CA ILE A 153 6.83 4.54 7.03
C ILE A 153 8.07 5.19 6.42
N SER A 154 8.44 4.83 5.19
CA SER A 154 9.58 5.42 4.50
C SER A 154 9.39 6.88 4.10
N GLU A 155 8.15 7.34 3.95
CA GLU A 155 7.80 8.75 3.71
C GLU A 155 7.94 9.54 5.01
N LEU A 156 7.41 8.98 6.10
CA LEU A 156 7.48 9.60 7.42
C LEU A 156 8.92 9.72 7.94
N LEU A 157 9.69 8.64 7.92
CA LEU A 157 11.07 8.66 8.43
C LEU A 157 12.03 9.55 7.64
N LYS A 158 11.63 9.98 6.44
CA LYS A 158 12.41 10.93 5.63
C LYS A 158 11.89 12.36 5.70
N MET A 159 10.80 12.59 6.43
CA MET A 159 10.20 13.91 6.53
C MET A 159 11.16 14.93 7.15
N ARG A 160 11.24 16.09 6.51
CA ARG A 160 12.05 17.22 6.95
C ARG A 160 11.17 18.32 7.54
N VAL A 161 11.75 19.15 8.40
CA VAL A 161 11.05 20.28 9.05
C VAL A 161 10.48 21.25 8.01
N CYS A 162 11.19 21.55 6.92
CA CYS A 162 10.71 22.42 5.84
C CYS A 162 9.43 21.94 5.15
N GLN A 163 9.02 20.67 5.36
CA GLN A 163 7.78 20.12 4.82
C GLN A 163 6.56 20.37 5.74
N ILE A 164 6.79 21.00 6.90
CA ILE A 164 5.76 21.29 7.90
C ILE A 164 5.59 22.80 7.97
N ASP A 165 4.41 23.29 7.64
CA ASP A 165 4.03 24.67 7.84
C ASP A 165 3.13 24.76 9.09
N MET A 166 3.71 25.28 10.18
CA MET A 166 3.01 25.42 11.45
C MET A 166 2.00 26.57 11.43
N PHE A 167 2.18 27.56 10.57
CA PHE A 167 1.27 28.69 10.46
C PHE A 167 -0.02 28.30 9.73
N SER A 168 0.09 27.68 8.55
CA SER A 168 -1.05 27.19 7.79
C SER A 168 -1.57 25.82 8.27
N ARG A 169 -0.88 25.20 9.25
CA ARG A 169 -1.18 23.87 9.78
C ARG A 169 -1.19 22.80 8.69
N THR A 170 -0.24 22.84 7.77
CA THR A 170 -0.16 21.88 6.66
C THR A 170 1.13 21.09 6.67
N ILE A 171 1.06 19.87 6.13
CA ILE A 171 2.21 19.01 5.87
C ILE A 171 2.25 18.74 4.36
N ARG A 172 3.41 19.02 3.74
CA ARG A 172 3.63 18.82 2.32
C ARG A 172 4.67 17.74 2.08
N LEU A 173 4.31 16.69 1.35
CA LEU A 173 5.24 15.69 0.84
C LEU A 173 5.59 16.04 -0.61
N GLU A 174 6.87 16.33 -0.85
CA GLU A 174 7.34 16.72 -2.18
C GLU A 174 7.33 15.55 -3.17
N PRO A 175 7.08 15.81 -4.48
CA PRO A 175 7.30 14.85 -5.54
C PRO A 175 8.74 14.30 -5.49
N GLY A 176 8.94 13.01 -5.77
CA GLY A 176 10.28 12.39 -5.69
C GLY A 176 10.63 11.81 -4.33
N THR A 177 10.08 12.32 -3.23
CA THR A 177 10.29 11.80 -1.89
C THR A 177 9.37 10.62 -1.58
N THR A 178 8.26 10.49 -2.28
CA THR A 178 7.28 9.43 -2.12
C THR A 178 7.59 8.23 -3.02
N LYS A 179 7.09 7.04 -2.65
CA LYS A 179 7.26 5.82 -3.47
C LYS A 179 6.65 5.96 -4.87
N ASN A 180 5.61 6.78 -5.01
CA ASN A 180 4.86 6.95 -6.25
C ASN A 180 5.23 8.23 -7.02
N ASN A 181 6.22 8.99 -6.54
CA ASN A 181 6.65 10.26 -7.10
C ASN A 181 5.59 11.38 -7.12
N ASP A 182 4.45 11.20 -6.43
CA ASP A 182 3.38 12.19 -6.34
C ASP A 182 3.54 13.00 -5.05
N GLY A 183 3.57 14.33 -5.16
CA GLY A 183 3.46 15.22 -4.02
C GLY A 183 2.04 15.18 -3.44
N ARG A 184 1.91 15.54 -2.16
CA ARG A 184 0.60 15.72 -1.51
C ARG A 184 0.72 16.67 -0.34
N GLU A 185 -0.37 17.37 -0.08
CA GLU A 185 -0.52 18.29 1.03
C GLU A 185 -1.77 17.90 1.83
N VAL A 186 -1.67 17.99 3.14
CA VAL A 186 -2.78 17.72 4.06
C VAL A 186 -2.78 18.73 5.18
N THR A 187 -3.97 19.09 5.68
CA THR A 187 -4.15 19.88 6.89
C THR A 187 -3.95 19.01 8.12
N MET A 188 -3.31 19.54 9.16
CA MET A 188 -3.09 18.84 10.43
C MET A 188 -4.37 18.81 11.27
N THR A 189 -4.62 17.66 11.92
CA THR A 189 -5.53 17.60 13.07
C THR A 189 -4.86 18.23 14.28
N ASP A 190 -5.63 18.61 15.31
CA ASP A 190 -5.05 19.22 16.52
C ASP A 190 -4.04 18.30 17.20
N SER A 191 -4.32 16.99 17.29
CA SER A 191 -3.39 16.03 17.85
C SER A 191 -2.07 15.93 17.07
N VAL A 192 -2.13 15.94 15.75
CA VAL A 192 -0.94 15.93 14.88
C VAL A 192 -0.17 17.25 15.02
N TYR A 193 -0.87 18.38 15.04
CA TYR A 193 -0.27 19.71 15.19
C TYR A 193 0.53 19.82 16.49
N ILE A 194 -0.07 19.48 17.63
CA ILE A 194 0.60 19.56 18.96
C ILE A 194 1.88 18.70 18.96
N LEU A 195 1.77 17.44 18.53
CA LEU A 195 2.91 16.53 18.54
C LEU A 195 4.03 16.95 17.56
N LEU A 196 3.67 17.48 16.39
CA LEU A 196 4.66 17.94 15.43
C LEU A 196 5.29 19.27 15.85
N ALA A 197 4.53 20.18 16.48
CA ALA A 197 5.08 21.42 17.05
C ALA A 197 6.22 21.14 18.03
N GLU A 198 6.01 20.20 18.95
CA GLU A 198 7.06 19.76 19.88
C GLU A 198 8.22 19.07 19.14
N CYS A 199 7.94 18.27 18.09
CA CYS A 199 8.99 17.59 17.32
C CYS A 199 9.92 18.54 16.56
N VAL A 200 9.46 19.74 16.19
CA VAL A 200 10.21 20.68 15.34
C VAL A 200 10.70 21.92 16.06
N SER A 201 10.34 22.14 17.34
CA SER A 201 10.60 23.37 18.09
C SER A 201 12.05 23.84 18.05
N ASP A 202 13.01 22.93 18.13
CA ASP A 202 14.44 23.23 18.21
C ASP A 202 15.23 22.76 16.99
N LYS A 203 14.57 22.68 15.81
CA LYS A 203 15.15 22.13 14.60
C LYS A 203 15.22 23.13 13.46
N SER A 204 16.25 22.99 12.64
CA SER A 204 16.41 23.71 11.38
C SER A 204 15.57 23.11 10.26
N ALA A 205 15.27 23.88 9.22
CA ALA A 205 14.43 23.49 8.10
C ALA A 205 14.84 22.14 7.43
N ASN A 206 16.15 21.87 7.38
CA ASN A 206 16.67 20.64 6.76
C ASN A 206 16.81 19.45 7.71
N ASP A 207 16.46 19.61 8.99
CA ASP A 207 16.53 18.51 9.95
C ASP A 207 15.39 17.51 9.73
N TYR A 208 15.60 16.27 10.21
CA TYR A 208 14.55 15.27 10.22
C TYR A 208 13.53 15.59 11.33
N VAL A 209 12.25 15.44 11.01
CA VAL A 209 11.16 15.63 11.99
C VAL A 209 11.28 14.61 13.12
N PHE A 210 11.47 13.35 12.78
CA PHE A 210 11.51 12.25 13.75
C PHE A 210 12.96 11.90 14.12
N THR A 211 13.39 12.38 15.30
CA THR A 211 14.73 12.15 15.84
C THR A 211 14.64 11.53 17.24
N ARG A 212 15.63 10.76 17.60
CA ARG A 212 15.81 10.27 18.97
C ARG A 212 16.32 11.40 19.87
N ALA A 213 16.32 11.20 21.19
CA ALA A 213 16.83 12.17 22.17
C ALA A 213 18.27 12.64 21.91
N ASN A 214 19.09 11.83 21.22
CA ASN A 214 20.45 12.18 20.84
C ASN A 214 20.54 12.97 19.50
N GLY A 215 19.44 13.47 18.98
CA GLY A 215 19.34 14.22 17.72
C GLY A 215 19.48 13.38 16.45
N LYS A 216 19.82 12.09 16.54
CA LYS A 216 19.96 11.23 15.36
C LYS A 216 18.59 10.88 14.77
N PRO A 217 18.45 10.86 13.43
CA PRO A 217 17.20 10.47 12.78
C PRO A 217 16.80 9.03 13.11
N VAL A 218 15.51 8.81 13.30
CA VAL A 218 14.96 7.47 13.51
C VAL A 218 15.04 6.71 12.19
N ARG A 219 15.79 5.62 12.16
CA ARG A 219 15.94 4.74 10.98
C ARG A 219 15.23 3.40 11.18
N ASP A 220 15.47 2.77 12.32
CA ASP A 220 14.85 1.51 12.72
C ASP A 220 14.26 1.64 14.14
N PHE A 221 13.02 1.19 14.27
CA PHE A 221 12.28 1.14 15.53
C PHE A 221 11.46 -0.15 15.65
N ARG A 222 11.82 -1.17 14.88
CA ARG A 222 11.07 -2.43 14.81
C ARG A 222 10.92 -3.09 16.18
N SER A 223 11.98 -3.10 17.00
CA SER A 223 11.92 -3.67 18.35
C SER A 223 10.96 -2.89 19.25
N THR A 224 11.01 -1.56 19.22
CA THR A 224 10.08 -0.68 19.95
C THR A 224 8.63 -0.93 19.50
N TRP A 225 8.40 -1.00 18.18
CA TRP A 225 7.08 -1.28 17.61
C TRP A 225 6.52 -2.62 18.06
N VAL A 226 7.33 -3.69 18.00
CA VAL A 226 6.89 -5.04 18.44
C VAL A 226 6.49 -5.05 19.90
N LYS A 227 7.29 -4.44 20.78
CA LYS A 227 6.99 -4.35 22.22
C LYS A 227 5.71 -3.53 22.48
N ALA A 228 5.55 -2.39 21.81
CA ALA A 228 4.35 -1.57 21.91
C ALA A 228 3.09 -2.32 21.43
N CYS A 229 3.18 -3.08 20.35
CA CYS A 229 2.08 -3.93 19.87
C CYS A 229 1.74 -5.06 20.86
N GLN A 230 2.73 -5.65 21.50
CA GLN A 230 2.50 -6.67 22.56
C GLN A 230 1.76 -6.05 23.75
N HIS A 231 2.19 -4.88 24.23
CA HIS A 231 1.53 -4.15 25.31
C HIS A 231 0.07 -3.77 24.97
N ALA A 232 -0.16 -3.35 23.75
CA ALA A 232 -1.50 -3.01 23.26
C ALA A 232 -2.39 -4.22 22.93
N CYS A 233 -1.92 -5.45 23.18
CA CYS A 233 -2.61 -6.70 22.86
C CYS A 233 -2.92 -6.88 21.36
N VAL A 234 -2.05 -6.37 20.48
CA VAL A 234 -2.13 -6.51 19.02
C VAL A 234 -0.83 -7.10 18.44
N PRO A 235 -0.39 -8.27 18.89
CA PRO A 235 0.86 -8.87 18.41
C PRO A 235 0.78 -9.11 16.91
N GLY A 236 1.92 -8.89 16.22
CA GLY A 236 2.00 -9.09 14.77
C GLY A 236 1.42 -7.95 13.91
N LEU A 237 0.87 -6.89 14.52
CA LEU A 237 0.51 -5.67 13.78
C LEU A 237 1.78 -5.04 13.20
N LEU A 238 1.74 -4.69 11.91
CA LEU A 238 2.83 -3.93 11.29
C LEU A 238 2.48 -2.44 11.28
N PHE A 239 3.50 -1.59 11.32
CA PHE A 239 3.28 -0.15 11.13
C PHE A 239 2.49 0.14 9.84
N HIS A 240 2.71 -0.64 8.80
CA HIS A 240 1.97 -0.51 7.54
C HIS A 240 0.46 -0.78 7.67
N ASP A 241 0.01 -1.48 8.70
CA ASP A 241 -1.41 -1.73 8.95
C ASP A 241 -2.13 -0.46 9.46
N LEU A 242 -1.39 0.55 9.96
CA LEU A 242 -1.93 1.89 10.24
C LEU A 242 -2.56 2.53 8.99
N ARG A 243 -2.09 2.16 7.81
CA ARG A 243 -2.66 2.60 6.55
C ARG A 243 -4.10 2.09 6.33
N ARG A 244 -4.42 0.90 6.85
CA ARG A 244 -5.80 0.37 6.89
C ARG A 244 -6.63 1.08 7.94
N THR A 245 -6.04 1.31 9.09
CA THR A 245 -6.66 2.07 10.17
C THR A 245 -7.07 3.46 9.69
N ALA A 246 -6.17 4.18 9.02
CA ALA A 246 -6.46 5.50 8.44
C ALA A 246 -7.60 5.44 7.41
N ALA A 247 -7.52 4.52 6.44
CA ALA A 247 -8.56 4.37 5.41
C ALA A 247 -9.93 4.10 6.02
N ARG A 248 -10.00 3.22 7.03
CA ARG A 248 -11.23 2.88 7.74
C ARG A 248 -11.76 4.06 8.55
N ASN A 249 -10.91 4.74 9.32
CA ASN A 249 -11.33 5.86 10.17
C ASN A 249 -11.86 7.02 9.32
N LEU A 250 -11.19 7.36 8.22
CA LEU A 250 -11.64 8.38 7.28
C LEU A 250 -12.99 8.00 6.64
N ARG A 251 -13.20 6.74 6.28
CA ARG A 251 -14.50 6.26 5.78
C ARG A 251 -15.59 6.35 6.82
N ARG A 252 -15.32 5.92 8.06
CA ARG A 252 -16.28 6.03 9.18
C ARG A 252 -16.65 7.48 9.49
N ALA A 253 -15.71 8.42 9.26
CA ALA A 253 -15.97 9.85 9.33
C ALA A 253 -16.81 10.39 8.14
N GLY A 254 -17.20 9.55 7.18
CA GLY A 254 -18.02 9.94 6.03
C GLY A 254 -17.25 10.65 4.91
N ILE A 255 -15.92 10.60 4.92
CA ILE A 255 -15.10 11.27 3.90
C ILE A 255 -15.17 10.49 2.59
N ALA A 256 -15.38 11.22 1.47
CA ALA A 256 -15.46 10.63 0.14
C ALA A 256 -14.18 9.88 -0.26
N GLU A 257 -14.30 8.70 -0.88
CA GLU A 257 -13.15 7.82 -1.22
C GLU A 257 -12.06 8.53 -2.04
N GLY A 258 -12.43 9.40 -2.98
CA GLY A 258 -11.47 10.19 -3.76
C GLY A 258 -10.60 11.11 -2.90
N VAL A 259 -11.17 11.69 -1.85
CA VAL A 259 -10.44 12.53 -0.88
C VAL A 259 -9.53 11.65 -0.01
N ILE A 260 -10.04 10.51 0.47
CA ILE A 260 -9.23 9.55 1.25
C ILE A 260 -8.03 9.08 0.43
N MET A 261 -8.24 8.77 -0.85
CA MET A 261 -7.15 8.35 -1.75
C MET A 261 -6.09 9.44 -1.91
N LYS A 262 -6.48 10.70 -2.01
CA LYS A 262 -5.54 11.84 -2.06
C LYS A 262 -4.76 11.98 -0.76
N ILE A 263 -5.43 11.97 0.38
CA ILE A 263 -4.80 12.06 1.71
C ILE A 263 -3.74 10.96 1.88
N GLY A 264 -4.11 9.71 1.67
CA GLY A 264 -3.21 8.58 1.88
C GLY A 264 -2.24 8.29 0.73
N GLY A 265 -2.43 8.90 -0.45
CA GLY A 265 -1.61 8.66 -1.65
C GLY A 265 -1.81 7.26 -2.23
N TRP A 266 -3.07 6.86 -2.43
CA TRP A 266 -3.45 5.69 -3.23
C TRP A 266 -3.71 6.13 -4.67
N ARG A 267 -2.95 5.59 -5.61
CA ARG A 267 -3.06 5.97 -7.03
C ARG A 267 -4.27 5.36 -7.73
N THR A 268 -4.61 4.13 -7.36
CA THR A 268 -5.68 3.38 -8.01
C THR A 268 -6.68 2.85 -7.00
N ARG A 269 -7.94 2.78 -7.41
CA ARG A 269 -9.02 2.23 -6.59
C ARG A 269 -8.73 0.77 -6.18
N SER A 270 -8.21 -0.05 -7.09
CA SER A 270 -7.87 -1.45 -6.81
C SER A 270 -6.77 -1.61 -5.74
N VAL A 271 -5.85 -0.64 -5.64
CA VAL A 271 -4.87 -0.61 -4.54
C VAL A 271 -5.52 -0.12 -3.25
N PHE A 272 -6.38 0.90 -3.32
CA PHE A 272 -7.11 1.41 -2.15
C PHE A 272 -8.03 0.35 -1.53
N GLU A 273 -8.77 -0.40 -2.31
CA GLU A 273 -9.68 -1.47 -1.86
C GLU A 273 -9.01 -2.54 -0.99
N ARG A 274 -7.70 -2.76 -1.15
CA ARG A 274 -6.92 -3.66 -0.27
C ARG A 274 -6.80 -3.14 1.17
N TYR A 275 -7.02 -1.86 1.37
CA TYR A 275 -6.96 -1.18 2.67
C TYR A 275 -8.34 -0.80 3.19
N ALA A 276 -9.30 -0.57 2.31
CA ALA A 276 -10.66 -0.19 2.61
C ALA A 276 -11.52 -1.42 2.98
N ILE A 277 -11.18 -2.09 4.07
CA ILE A 277 -11.93 -3.24 4.57
C ILE A 277 -13.20 -2.73 5.24
N VAL A 278 -14.34 -3.22 4.80
CA VAL A 278 -15.65 -3.03 5.45
C VAL A 278 -15.87 -4.18 6.41
N ASP A 279 -16.12 -3.89 7.67
CA ASP A 279 -16.50 -4.90 8.67
C ASP A 279 -18.02 -4.92 8.91
N GLN A 280 -18.46 -5.90 9.70
CA GLN A 280 -19.89 -6.07 10.02
C GLN A 280 -20.47 -4.83 10.75
N ASN A 281 -19.66 -4.16 11.58
CA ASN A 281 -20.09 -2.95 12.30
C ASN A 281 -20.27 -1.75 11.34
N ASP A 282 -19.43 -1.66 10.31
CA ASP A 282 -19.58 -0.61 9.30
C ASP A 282 -20.89 -0.79 8.51
N ILE A 283 -21.27 -2.05 8.21
CA ILE A 283 -22.54 -2.38 7.56
C ILE A 283 -23.71 -2.04 8.48
N ALA A 284 -23.66 -2.46 9.75
CA ALA A 284 -24.70 -2.17 10.72
C ALA A 284 -24.90 -0.66 10.94
N ALA A 285 -23.79 0.11 11.00
CA ALA A 285 -23.84 1.57 11.09
C ALA A 285 -24.46 2.23 9.85
N ALA A 286 -24.17 1.69 8.66
CA ALA A 286 -24.76 2.18 7.41
C ALA A 286 -26.28 1.92 7.36
N VAL A 287 -26.74 0.74 7.77
CA VAL A 287 -28.17 0.40 7.85
C VAL A 287 -28.91 1.33 8.83
N LYS A 288 -28.36 1.57 10.03
CA LYS A 288 -28.94 2.52 10.99
C LYS A 288 -29.05 3.94 10.44
N LYS A 289 -28.06 4.40 9.66
CA LYS A 289 -28.12 5.71 9.00
C LYS A 289 -29.22 5.76 7.94
N LEU A 290 -29.42 4.67 7.19
CA LEU A 290 -30.50 4.55 6.21
C LEU A 290 -31.87 4.65 6.91
N GLU A 291 -32.10 3.84 7.94
CA GLU A 291 -33.34 3.87 8.76
C GLU A 291 -33.62 5.27 9.32
N ALA A 292 -32.60 5.95 9.87
CA ALA A 292 -32.75 7.31 10.37
C ALA A 292 -33.08 8.34 9.27
N SER A 293 -32.61 8.13 8.04
CA SER A 293 -32.95 9.00 6.89
C SER A 293 -34.38 8.78 6.41
N GLU A 294 -34.86 7.53 6.41
CA GLU A 294 -36.23 7.17 6.04
C GLU A 294 -37.23 7.69 7.07
N GLN A 295 -36.94 7.62 8.36
CA GLN A 295 -37.78 8.20 9.43
C GLN A 295 -37.90 9.72 9.30
N LYS A 296 -36.79 10.42 8.95
CA LYS A 296 -36.83 11.88 8.68
C LYS A 296 -37.66 12.21 7.45
N ALA A 297 -37.54 11.42 6.39
CA ALA A 297 -38.34 11.57 5.19
C ALA A 297 -39.84 11.29 5.45
N GLY A 298 -40.15 10.20 6.18
CA GLY A 298 -41.53 9.86 6.59
C GLY A 298 -42.19 10.94 7.43
N ASN A 299 -41.47 11.55 8.39
CA ASN A 299 -42.00 12.67 9.17
C ASN A 299 -42.21 13.94 8.34
N SER A 300 -41.43 14.16 7.26
CA SER A 300 -41.66 15.32 6.37
C SER A 300 -42.89 15.14 5.48
N TYR A 301 -43.23 13.91 5.07
CA TYR A 301 -44.44 13.60 4.33
C TYR A 301 -45.70 13.70 5.19
N SER A 302 -45.65 13.27 6.46
CA SER A 302 -46.80 13.39 7.36
C SER A 302 -47.16 14.84 7.73
N SER A 303 -46.18 15.73 7.85
CA SER A 303 -46.44 17.16 8.10
C SER A 303 -47.00 17.89 6.88
N ALA A 304 -46.61 17.49 5.66
CA ALA A 304 -47.15 18.09 4.43
C ALA A 304 -48.62 17.67 4.13
N THR A 305 -49.01 16.45 4.57
CA THR A 305 -50.39 15.94 4.35
C THR A 305 -51.41 16.55 5.33
N VAL A 306 -51.01 17.08 6.47
CA VAL A 306 -51.88 17.71 7.45
C VAL A 306 -52.28 19.16 7.04
N GLU A 307 -51.49 19.86 6.26
CA GLU A 307 -51.82 21.22 5.80
C GLU A 307 -52.81 21.30 4.62
N GLN A 308 -53.13 20.20 3.94
CA GLN A 308 -54.07 20.19 2.80
C GLN A 308 -55.50 19.81 3.17
N GLN A 309 -55.87 19.55 4.43
CA GLN A 309 -57.22 19.14 4.81
C GLN A 309 -58.12 20.20 5.47
N SER A 310 -57.79 21.47 5.39
CA SER A 310 -58.65 22.54 5.94
C SER A 310 -59.17 23.50 4.87
N ALA A 311 -59.82 23.00 3.81
CA ALA A 311 -60.68 23.81 2.94
C ALA A 311 -62.15 23.57 3.28
N PRO A 312 -62.99 24.62 3.56
CA PRO A 312 -64.38 24.43 3.96
C PRO A 312 -65.27 23.99 2.78
N VAL A 313 -65.99 22.88 3.00
CA VAL A 313 -66.97 22.36 2.07
C VAL A 313 -68.16 23.41 1.96
N ALA A 314 -68.27 24.09 0.82
CA ALA A 314 -69.40 24.93 0.51
C ALA A 314 -70.65 24.04 0.38
N ARG A 315 -71.70 24.28 1.22
CA ARG A 315 -72.99 23.66 1.11
C ARG A 315 -73.76 24.30 -0.11
N LEU A 316 -73.99 23.46 -1.09
CA LEU A 316 -74.99 23.83 -2.17
C LEU A 316 -76.38 23.83 -1.55
N ARG A 317 -77.01 25.03 -1.58
CA ARG A 317 -78.48 25.20 -1.34
C ARG A 317 -79.23 24.75 -2.58
N THR A 318 -80.09 23.76 -2.42
CA THR A 318 -81.15 23.45 -3.37
C THR A 318 -82.19 24.55 -3.34
N VAL A 319 -82.51 25.14 -4.51
CA VAL A 319 -83.66 26.00 -4.73
C VAL A 319 -84.69 25.16 -5.47
N ASN A 320 -85.95 25.18 -4.95
CA ASN A 320 -87.15 24.60 -5.56
C ASN A 320 -87.46 25.25 -6.93
#